data_f2f49cdfa0431f1847916435f87f5ec6
#
_entry.id   f2f49cdfa0431f1847916435f87f5ec6
#
_cell.length_a   1.000
_cell.length_b   1.000
_cell.length_c   1.000
_cell.angle_alpha   90.00
_cell.angle_beta   90.00
_cell.angle_gamma   90.00
#
_symmetry.space_group_name_H-M   'P 1'
#
loop_
_entity.id
_entity.type
_entity.pdbx_description
1 polymer ?
#
loop_
_entity_poly.entity_id
_entity_poly.type
_entity_poly.pdbx_seq_one_letter_code
_entity_poly.pdbx_strand_id
1 'polypeptide(L)'
;MIRVAADLHVHTCLSPCAERLMRPRAIVEAAVARGIGMIGVTDHNSAGNVRAVAEQAGGRLCVIAGMEIMTSEEAHVVGLFPSAAAAEAAAREVAGTLPRCRLPQAQELVDADGATLGLEPLMLSVASAFSLEATVDLVHRHGGLAVAAHVDRRSFSVPSQLGFIPPEAAFQALEVSAYGARAGRAAAFTGLGFTMTTGSDAHAPELVGEGFVVLDVEQACFRELALALAGADGRGCTVA
;
A
#
# COMPACT_ATOMS: atom_id res chain seq x y z
N MET A 1 3.84 -12.88 -21.83
CA MET A 1 4.01 -12.10 -20.57
C MET A 1 4.62 -10.76 -20.89
N ILE A 2 4.26 -9.73 -20.14
CA ILE A 2 4.83 -8.39 -20.20
C ILE A 2 5.53 -8.10 -18.88
N ARG A 3 6.48 -7.18 -18.89
CA ARG A 3 7.12 -6.66 -17.68
C ARG A 3 6.46 -5.35 -17.26
N VAL A 4 5.97 -5.28 -16.02
CA VAL A 4 5.29 -4.12 -15.47
C VAL A 4 6.05 -3.63 -14.24
N ALA A 5 6.52 -2.38 -14.26
CA ALA A 5 7.02 -1.71 -13.07
C ALA A 5 5.84 -1.35 -12.17
N ALA A 6 5.85 -1.78 -10.91
CA ALA A 6 4.76 -1.62 -9.96
C ALA A 6 5.26 -1.00 -8.65
N ASP A 7 4.77 0.19 -8.31
CA ASP A 7 4.96 0.82 -7.01
C ASP A 7 3.70 0.57 -6.17
N LEU A 8 3.78 -0.39 -5.26
CA LEU A 8 2.62 -0.93 -4.55
C LEU A 8 2.31 -0.20 -3.23
N HIS A 9 3.03 0.90 -2.92
CA HIS A 9 2.88 1.63 -1.67
C HIS A 9 3.00 3.13 -1.92
N VAL A 10 1.86 3.80 -2.14
CA VAL A 10 1.77 5.24 -2.44
C VAL A 10 0.65 5.86 -1.63
N HIS A 11 0.95 6.94 -0.90
CA HIS A 11 -0.03 7.72 -0.14
C HIS A 11 -0.63 8.84 -0.98
N THR A 12 -1.78 9.33 -0.56
CA THR A 12 -2.42 10.54 -1.12
C THR A 12 -2.48 11.65 -0.07
N CYS A 13 -3.02 12.81 -0.43
CA CYS A 13 -3.31 13.91 0.50
C CYS A 13 -4.34 13.54 1.61
N LEU A 14 -4.85 12.31 1.63
CA LEU A 14 -5.68 11.78 2.71
C LEU A 14 -4.82 11.35 3.90
N SER A 15 -3.61 10.86 3.68
CA SER A 15 -2.68 10.51 4.75
C SER A 15 -2.14 11.79 5.42
N PRO A 16 -2.27 11.95 6.76
CA PRO A 16 -1.92 13.21 7.43
C PRO A 16 -0.43 13.58 7.38
N CYS A 17 0.43 12.62 7.08
CA CYS A 17 1.88 12.79 6.90
C CYS A 17 2.27 13.07 5.44
N ALA A 18 1.34 12.92 4.50
CA ALA A 18 1.62 13.20 3.10
C ALA A 18 1.44 14.69 2.77
N GLU A 19 2.17 15.15 1.77
CA GLU A 19 2.01 16.51 1.27
C GLU A 19 0.63 16.71 0.64
N ARG A 20 0.08 17.92 0.78
CA ARG A 20 -1.19 18.28 0.13
C ARG A 20 -1.14 18.21 -1.40
N LEU A 21 0.06 18.18 -1.97
CA LEU A 21 0.30 17.97 -3.40
C LEU A 21 0.10 16.52 -3.84
N MET A 22 0.01 15.56 -2.93
CA MET A 22 -0.28 14.14 -3.23
C MET A 22 -1.73 13.96 -3.67
N ARG A 23 -2.12 14.69 -4.72
CA ARG A 23 -3.43 14.64 -5.35
C ARG A 23 -3.44 13.67 -6.53
N PRO A 24 -4.60 13.15 -6.93
CA PRO A 24 -4.71 12.13 -7.97
C PRO A 24 -3.89 12.44 -9.23
N ARG A 25 -4.00 13.65 -9.76
CA ARG A 25 -3.27 14.06 -10.96
C ARG A 25 -1.76 14.03 -10.79
N ALA A 26 -1.25 14.59 -9.69
CA ALA A 26 0.19 14.63 -9.44
C ALA A 26 0.79 13.23 -9.29
N ILE A 27 0.09 12.34 -8.57
CA ILE A 27 0.49 10.93 -8.39
C ILE A 27 0.55 10.21 -9.74
N VAL A 28 -0.52 10.31 -10.54
CA VAL A 28 -0.59 9.63 -11.84
C VAL A 28 0.44 10.17 -12.82
N GLU A 29 0.63 11.50 -12.89
CA GLU A 29 1.65 12.12 -13.74
C GLU A 29 3.06 11.71 -13.35
N ALA A 30 3.37 11.67 -12.04
CA ALA A 30 4.68 11.24 -11.54
C ALA A 30 4.95 9.76 -11.86
N ALA A 31 3.96 8.88 -11.63
CA ALA A 31 4.06 7.46 -11.95
C ALA A 31 4.30 7.22 -13.44
N VAL A 32 3.50 7.84 -14.31
CA VAL A 32 3.64 7.72 -15.77
C VAL A 32 4.99 8.24 -16.25
N ALA A 33 5.43 9.40 -15.73
CA ALA A 33 6.73 9.99 -16.10
C ALA A 33 7.93 9.08 -15.76
N ARG A 34 7.77 8.19 -14.76
CA ARG A 34 8.80 7.21 -14.36
C ARG A 34 8.60 5.82 -14.96
N GLY A 35 7.62 5.65 -15.85
CA GLY A 35 7.35 4.38 -16.49
C GLY A 35 6.72 3.34 -15.57
N ILE A 36 6.12 3.77 -14.45
CA ILE A 36 5.37 2.89 -13.55
C ILE A 36 4.03 2.55 -14.21
N GLY A 37 3.81 1.25 -14.46
CA GLY A 37 2.59 0.75 -15.09
C GLY A 37 1.51 0.29 -14.10
N MET A 38 1.84 0.19 -12.80
CA MET A 38 0.91 -0.18 -11.74
C MET A 38 1.26 0.55 -10.46
N ILE A 39 0.27 1.09 -9.74
CA ILE A 39 0.44 1.68 -8.40
C ILE A 39 -0.54 1.08 -7.41
N GLY A 40 -0.13 0.90 -6.17
CA GLY A 40 -1.01 0.66 -5.01
C GLY A 40 -1.29 1.98 -4.31
N VAL A 41 -2.56 2.37 -4.18
CA VAL A 41 -2.96 3.54 -3.38
C VAL A 41 -3.30 3.04 -1.99
N THR A 42 -2.50 3.45 -1.00
CA THR A 42 -2.44 2.81 0.31
C THR A 42 -2.38 3.82 1.46
N ASP A 43 -3.32 4.75 1.49
CA ASP A 43 -3.43 5.71 2.59
C ASP A 43 -3.55 5.03 3.96
N HIS A 44 -3.06 5.68 5.00
CA HIS A 44 -3.17 5.17 6.37
C HIS A 44 -4.63 4.90 6.75
N ASN A 45 -4.92 3.68 7.15
CA ASN A 45 -6.20 3.22 7.70
C ASN A 45 -7.45 3.61 6.87
N SER A 46 -7.27 3.98 5.59
CA SER A 46 -8.37 4.45 4.74
C SER A 46 -8.15 4.12 3.27
N ALA A 47 -9.25 3.91 2.55
CA ALA A 47 -9.27 3.76 1.09
C ALA A 47 -10.04 4.91 0.40
N GLY A 48 -10.20 6.05 1.09
CA GLY A 48 -11.12 7.12 0.66
C GLY A 48 -10.78 7.77 -0.68
N ASN A 49 -9.50 7.86 -1.05
CA ASN A 49 -9.07 8.49 -2.31
C ASN A 49 -8.74 7.49 -3.44
N VAL A 50 -8.90 6.18 -3.21
CA VAL A 50 -8.60 5.14 -4.21
C VAL A 50 -9.36 5.38 -5.53
N ARG A 51 -10.67 5.67 -5.45
CA ARG A 51 -11.50 5.89 -6.65
C ARG A 51 -11.05 7.13 -7.42
N ALA A 52 -10.73 8.20 -6.73
CA ALA A 52 -10.26 9.44 -7.34
C ALA A 52 -8.98 9.22 -8.15
N VAL A 53 -8.02 8.48 -7.59
CA VAL A 53 -6.77 8.14 -8.29
C VAL A 53 -7.04 7.20 -9.47
N ALA A 54 -7.90 6.19 -9.30
CA ALA A 54 -8.23 5.24 -10.37
C ALA A 54 -8.94 5.94 -11.55
N GLU A 55 -9.88 6.84 -11.27
CA GLU A 55 -10.57 7.64 -12.27
C GLU A 55 -9.60 8.57 -13.00
N GLN A 56 -8.75 9.28 -12.26
CA GLN A 56 -7.71 10.15 -12.83
C GLN A 56 -6.69 9.38 -13.68
N ALA A 57 -6.37 8.14 -13.31
CA ALA A 57 -5.49 7.29 -14.11
C ALA A 57 -6.06 7.02 -15.51
N GLY A 58 -7.39 6.85 -15.64
CA GLY A 58 -8.06 6.75 -16.94
C GLY A 58 -7.50 5.66 -17.85
N GLY A 59 -6.97 4.57 -17.27
CA GLY A 59 -6.34 3.47 -18.01
C GLY A 59 -4.88 3.72 -18.43
N ARG A 60 -4.27 4.86 -18.09
CA ARG A 60 -2.84 5.14 -18.37
C ARG A 60 -1.90 4.23 -17.57
N LEU A 61 -2.33 3.79 -16.41
CA LEU A 61 -1.69 2.79 -15.54
C LEU A 61 -2.75 2.03 -14.76
N CYS A 62 -2.38 0.88 -14.20
CA CYS A 62 -3.25 0.10 -13.32
C CYS A 62 -3.19 0.65 -11.90
N VAL A 63 -4.35 0.95 -11.30
CA VAL A 63 -4.45 1.34 -9.89
C VAL A 63 -5.00 0.15 -9.09
N ILE A 64 -4.19 -0.35 -8.16
CA ILE A 64 -4.58 -1.34 -7.18
C ILE A 64 -5.15 -0.60 -5.96
N ALA A 65 -6.35 -0.98 -5.58
CA ALA A 65 -6.99 -0.44 -4.38
C ALA A 65 -6.30 -0.99 -3.13
N GLY A 66 -5.96 -0.14 -2.19
CA GLY A 66 -5.28 -0.56 -0.97
C GLY A 66 -5.51 0.36 0.20
N MET A 67 -4.90 0.02 1.32
CA MET A 67 -4.67 0.87 2.48
C MET A 67 -3.50 0.32 3.30
N GLU A 68 -2.78 1.19 4.00
CA GLU A 68 -1.79 0.81 4.98
C GLU A 68 -2.43 0.85 6.37
N ILE A 69 -2.64 -0.34 6.96
CA ILE A 69 -3.30 -0.49 8.26
C ILE A 69 -2.25 -0.48 9.36
N MET A 70 -2.40 0.40 10.35
CA MET A 70 -1.61 0.33 11.56
C MET A 70 -2.29 -0.60 12.56
N THR A 71 -1.64 -1.71 12.91
CA THR A 71 -2.14 -2.70 13.87
C THR A 71 -2.11 -2.16 15.30
N SER A 72 -2.74 -2.86 16.25
CA SER A 72 -2.71 -2.50 17.67
C SER A 72 -1.30 -2.56 18.28
N GLU A 73 -0.39 -3.30 17.67
CA GLU A 73 1.03 -3.38 18.01
C GLU A 73 1.86 -2.26 17.36
N GLU A 74 1.20 -1.33 16.64
CA GLU A 74 1.84 -0.25 15.87
C GLU A 74 2.71 -0.75 14.70
N ALA A 75 2.44 -1.96 14.19
CA ALA A 75 3.05 -2.44 12.95
C ALA A 75 2.19 -2.06 11.75
N HIS A 76 2.82 -1.74 10.62
CA HIS A 76 2.11 -1.42 9.38
C HIS A 76 1.94 -2.66 8.50
N VAL A 77 0.74 -2.84 7.98
CA VAL A 77 0.38 -3.87 6.99
C VAL A 77 -0.28 -3.20 5.80
N VAL A 78 0.32 -3.34 4.64
CA VAL A 78 -0.30 -2.93 3.38
C VAL A 78 -1.29 -4.01 2.95
N GLY A 79 -2.57 -3.65 2.91
CA GLY A 79 -3.64 -4.44 2.31
C GLY A 79 -3.87 -3.97 0.88
N LEU A 80 -3.75 -4.88 -0.09
CA LEU A 80 -4.07 -4.65 -1.49
C LEU A 80 -5.32 -5.45 -1.86
N PHE A 81 -6.29 -4.84 -2.51
CA PHE A 81 -7.62 -5.42 -2.70
C PHE A 81 -8.01 -5.53 -4.18
N PRO A 82 -8.90 -6.49 -4.53
CA PRO A 82 -9.31 -6.73 -5.91
C PRO A 82 -10.13 -5.58 -6.52
N SER A 83 -10.65 -4.68 -5.69
CA SER A 83 -11.44 -3.53 -6.13
C SER A 83 -11.50 -2.44 -5.08
N ALA A 84 -11.82 -1.21 -5.49
CA ALA A 84 -12.08 -0.11 -4.57
C ALA A 84 -13.22 -0.45 -3.59
N ALA A 85 -14.26 -1.17 -4.02
CA ALA A 85 -15.36 -1.58 -3.15
C ALA A 85 -14.91 -2.52 -2.02
N ALA A 86 -13.98 -3.46 -2.31
CA ALA A 86 -13.41 -4.35 -1.31
C ALA A 86 -12.53 -3.58 -0.31
N ALA A 87 -11.66 -2.67 -0.80
CA ALA A 87 -10.83 -1.80 0.04
C ALA A 87 -11.69 -0.90 0.95
N GLU A 88 -12.73 -0.28 0.41
CA GLU A 88 -13.66 0.56 1.17
C GLU A 88 -14.45 -0.25 2.22
N ALA A 89 -14.80 -1.52 1.92
CA ALA A 89 -15.46 -2.38 2.88
C ALA A 89 -14.54 -2.71 4.06
N ALA A 90 -13.29 -3.09 3.80
CA ALA A 90 -12.28 -3.30 4.83
C ALA A 90 -11.98 -2.01 5.62
N ALA A 91 -11.85 -0.86 4.93
CA ALA A 91 -11.60 0.43 5.56
C ALA A 91 -12.74 0.84 6.52
N ARG A 92 -14.02 0.49 6.24
CA ARG A 92 -15.12 0.75 7.18
C ARG A 92 -14.98 -0.04 8.48
N GLU A 93 -14.46 -1.26 8.44
CA GLU A 93 -14.21 -2.04 9.66
C GLU A 93 -13.09 -1.40 10.48
N VAL A 94 -11.98 -1.00 9.83
CA VAL A 94 -10.86 -0.28 10.47
C VAL A 94 -11.36 1.04 11.08
N ALA A 95 -12.09 1.84 10.32
CA ALA A 95 -12.66 3.13 10.73
C ALA A 95 -13.52 3.02 12.01
N GLY A 96 -14.24 1.90 12.18
CA GLY A 96 -15.02 1.62 13.39
C GLY A 96 -14.20 1.55 14.68
N THR A 97 -12.88 1.45 14.59
CA THR A 97 -11.96 1.35 15.73
C THR A 97 -11.16 2.62 15.98
N LEU A 98 -11.18 3.57 15.04
CA LEU A 98 -10.35 4.77 15.11
C LEU A 98 -11.02 5.89 15.91
N PRO A 99 -10.26 6.66 16.69
CA PRO A 99 -10.79 7.83 17.37
C PRO A 99 -11.02 8.98 16.38
N ARG A 100 -11.94 9.87 16.74
CA ARG A 100 -12.17 11.11 15.98
C ARG A 100 -11.10 12.15 16.27
N CYS A 101 -10.74 12.93 15.26
CA CYS A 101 -9.90 14.11 15.43
C CYS A 101 -10.57 15.12 16.38
N ARG A 102 -9.82 15.65 17.35
CA ARG A 102 -10.29 16.74 18.20
C ARG A 102 -10.28 18.08 17.46
N LEU A 103 -9.33 18.26 16.54
CA LEU A 103 -9.21 19.41 15.64
C LEU A 103 -9.08 18.87 14.22
N PRO A 104 -9.57 19.62 13.19
CA PRO A 104 -9.40 19.24 11.80
C PRO A 104 -7.92 19.00 11.46
N GLN A 105 -7.64 17.89 10.80
CA GLN A 105 -6.32 17.58 10.23
C GLN A 105 -6.38 17.70 8.71
N ALA A 106 -5.22 17.85 8.09
CA ALA A 106 -5.11 17.90 6.62
C ALA A 106 -5.23 16.50 6.01
N GLN A 107 -6.35 15.83 6.23
CA GLN A 107 -6.72 14.52 5.71
C GLN A 107 -7.82 14.73 4.66
N GLU A 108 -7.40 15.10 3.44
CA GLU A 108 -8.34 15.58 2.42
C GLU A 108 -8.91 14.42 1.61
N LEU A 109 -10.25 14.29 1.62
CA LEU A 109 -10.98 13.50 0.64
C LEU A 109 -11.13 14.35 -0.62
N VAL A 110 -10.77 13.80 -1.77
CA VAL A 110 -10.74 14.54 -3.04
C VAL A 110 -11.45 13.77 -4.16
N ASP A 111 -11.90 14.49 -5.18
CA ASP A 111 -12.35 13.91 -6.44
C ASP A 111 -11.19 13.65 -7.41
N ALA A 112 -11.50 13.13 -8.59
CA ALA A 112 -10.49 12.80 -9.61
C ALA A 112 -9.72 14.03 -10.13
N ASP A 113 -10.34 15.19 -10.16
CA ASP A 113 -9.71 16.45 -10.56
C ASP A 113 -8.85 17.05 -9.43
N GLY A 114 -8.91 16.45 -8.24
CA GLY A 114 -8.20 16.87 -7.04
C GLY A 114 -8.92 17.98 -6.26
N ALA A 115 -10.20 18.24 -6.52
CA ALA A 115 -10.97 19.17 -5.69
C ALA A 115 -11.29 18.52 -4.34
N THR A 116 -11.14 19.27 -3.25
CA THR A 116 -11.42 18.77 -1.90
C THR A 116 -12.92 18.62 -1.70
N LEU A 117 -13.38 17.40 -1.42
CA LEU A 117 -14.76 17.05 -1.10
C LEU A 117 -15.07 17.21 0.39
N GLY A 118 -14.06 17.06 1.24
CA GLY A 118 -14.17 17.14 2.69
C GLY A 118 -12.89 16.74 3.40
N LEU A 119 -12.96 16.72 4.74
CA LEU A 119 -11.86 16.24 5.58
C LEU A 119 -12.31 14.97 6.29
N GLU A 120 -11.42 13.99 6.36
CA GLU A 120 -11.64 12.77 7.15
C GLU A 120 -11.63 13.12 8.65
N PRO A 121 -12.75 12.86 9.38
CA PRO A 121 -12.83 13.22 10.79
C PRO A 121 -12.14 12.23 11.74
N LEU A 122 -11.69 11.08 11.26
CA LEU A 122 -10.99 10.07 12.06
C LEU A 122 -9.49 10.33 12.06
N MET A 123 -8.81 9.94 13.13
CA MET A 123 -7.35 10.01 13.19
C MET A 123 -6.76 8.84 12.41
N LEU A 124 -6.31 9.07 11.19
CA LEU A 124 -5.82 8.00 10.32
C LEU A 124 -4.40 7.51 10.69
N SER A 125 -3.59 8.32 11.38
CA SER A 125 -2.20 8.00 11.75
C SER A 125 -2.04 7.35 13.12
N VAL A 126 -3.08 6.70 13.64
CA VAL A 126 -3.02 5.99 14.93
C VAL A 126 -3.33 4.51 14.76
N ALA A 127 -2.90 3.70 15.73
CA ALA A 127 -3.17 2.28 15.74
C ALA A 127 -4.68 1.99 15.72
N SER A 128 -5.09 1.04 14.88
CA SER A 128 -6.42 0.45 14.93
C SER A 128 -6.54 -0.50 16.13
N ALA A 129 -7.72 -1.02 16.42
CA ALA A 129 -7.88 -2.06 17.43
C ALA A 129 -7.60 -3.49 16.91
N PHE A 130 -7.24 -3.65 15.64
CA PHE A 130 -6.89 -4.94 15.06
C PHE A 130 -5.46 -5.32 15.39
N SER A 131 -5.24 -6.53 15.96
CA SER A 131 -3.91 -7.13 16.08
C SER A 131 -3.32 -7.42 14.70
N LEU A 132 -2.04 -7.77 14.64
CA LEU A 132 -1.38 -8.16 13.39
C LEU A 132 -2.15 -9.30 12.70
N GLU A 133 -2.48 -10.36 13.44
CA GLU A 133 -3.24 -11.52 12.93
C GLU A 133 -4.63 -11.08 12.43
N ALA A 134 -5.37 -10.35 13.25
CA ALA A 134 -6.70 -9.86 12.87
C ALA A 134 -6.67 -8.91 11.67
N THR A 135 -5.59 -8.15 11.48
CA THR A 135 -5.38 -7.29 10.31
C THR A 135 -5.16 -8.11 9.05
N VAL A 136 -4.31 -9.14 9.10
CA VAL A 136 -4.08 -10.05 7.96
C VAL A 136 -5.38 -10.78 7.60
N ASP A 137 -6.11 -11.27 8.60
CA ASP A 137 -7.42 -11.92 8.40
C ASP A 137 -8.45 -10.96 7.79
N LEU A 138 -8.47 -9.70 8.23
CA LEU A 138 -9.33 -8.67 7.64
C LEU A 138 -9.05 -8.51 6.15
N VAL A 139 -7.78 -8.36 5.78
CA VAL A 139 -7.37 -8.22 4.38
C VAL A 139 -7.82 -9.43 3.56
N HIS A 140 -7.60 -10.65 4.06
CA HIS A 140 -7.98 -11.89 3.37
C HIS A 140 -9.49 -12.07 3.25
N ARG A 141 -10.28 -11.74 4.29
CA ARG A 141 -11.76 -11.80 4.23
C ARG A 141 -12.34 -10.92 3.13
N HIS A 142 -11.66 -9.84 2.79
CA HIS A 142 -12.04 -8.96 1.68
C HIS A 142 -11.35 -9.33 0.35
N GLY A 143 -10.76 -10.54 0.26
CA GLY A 143 -10.10 -11.06 -0.95
C GLY A 143 -8.79 -10.36 -1.28
N GLY A 144 -8.19 -9.65 -0.32
CA GLY A 144 -6.97 -8.90 -0.49
C GLY A 144 -5.69 -9.72 -0.27
N LEU A 145 -4.57 -9.05 -0.53
CA LEU A 145 -3.21 -9.54 -0.31
C LEU A 145 -2.60 -8.71 0.83
N ALA A 146 -2.11 -9.37 1.86
CA ALA A 146 -1.45 -8.72 3.00
C ALA A 146 0.06 -8.69 2.79
N VAL A 147 0.67 -7.51 2.91
CA VAL A 147 2.10 -7.30 2.79
C VAL A 147 2.60 -6.65 4.09
N ALA A 148 3.60 -7.25 4.73
CA ALA A 148 4.25 -6.61 5.88
C ALA A 148 5.07 -5.42 5.36
N ALA A 149 4.69 -4.20 5.76
CA ALA A 149 5.28 -2.97 5.24
C ALA A 149 6.70 -2.75 5.78
N HIS A 150 7.57 -2.22 4.91
CA HIS A 150 8.93 -1.72 5.21
C HIS A 150 9.63 -2.43 6.38
N VAL A 151 9.74 -3.78 6.29
CA VAL A 151 10.24 -4.66 7.37
C VAL A 151 11.66 -4.33 7.87
N ASP A 152 12.41 -3.55 7.11
CA ASP A 152 13.76 -3.08 7.44
C ASP A 152 13.79 -1.79 8.29
N ARG A 153 12.64 -1.15 8.55
CA ARG A 153 12.54 0.06 9.37
C ARG A 153 12.58 -0.27 10.86
N ARG A 154 13.11 0.69 11.64
CA ARG A 154 13.24 0.58 13.10
C ARG A 154 11.95 0.97 13.85
N SER A 155 10.94 1.45 13.14
CA SER A 155 9.63 1.82 13.68
C SER A 155 8.54 1.37 12.73
N PHE A 156 7.38 1.07 13.26
CA PHE A 156 6.17 0.68 12.53
C PHE A 156 6.32 -0.55 11.62
N SER A 157 7.41 -1.31 11.73
CA SER A 157 7.56 -2.58 11.04
C SER A 157 7.24 -3.76 11.95
N VAL A 158 6.80 -4.87 11.37
CA VAL A 158 6.53 -6.10 12.13
C VAL A 158 7.75 -6.50 12.98
N PRO A 159 8.99 -6.56 12.44
CA PRO A 159 10.15 -6.90 13.26
C PRO A 159 10.48 -5.86 14.35
N SER A 160 10.21 -4.58 14.12
CA SER A 160 10.50 -3.55 15.12
C SER A 160 9.54 -3.59 16.30
N GLN A 161 8.30 -4.02 16.07
CA GLN A 161 7.26 -4.08 17.10
C GLN A 161 7.22 -5.42 17.83
N LEU A 162 7.40 -6.53 17.11
CA LEU A 162 7.29 -7.88 17.65
C LEU A 162 8.66 -8.57 17.88
N GLY A 163 9.75 -8.02 17.35
CA GLY A 163 11.09 -8.63 17.41
C GLY A 163 11.34 -9.71 16.34
N PHE A 164 10.33 -10.16 15.64
CA PHE A 164 10.40 -11.18 14.58
C PHE A 164 9.22 -11.05 13.62
N ILE A 165 9.27 -11.77 12.50
CA ILE A 165 8.11 -11.95 11.61
C ILE A 165 7.51 -13.31 11.95
N PRO A 166 6.23 -13.38 12.43
CA PRO A 166 5.61 -14.65 12.76
C PRO A 166 5.55 -15.56 11.53
N PRO A 167 6.08 -16.79 11.59
CA PRO A 167 6.06 -17.70 10.45
C PRO A 167 4.65 -18.09 9.98
N GLU A 168 3.69 -18.08 10.92
CA GLU A 168 2.27 -18.34 10.69
C GLU A 168 1.51 -17.14 10.13
N ALA A 169 2.10 -15.94 10.13
CA ALA A 169 1.47 -14.78 9.52
C ALA A 169 1.36 -15.00 8.00
N ALA A 170 0.13 -15.11 7.55
CA ALA A 170 -0.19 -15.45 6.17
C ALA A 170 0.02 -14.25 5.21
N PHE A 171 1.18 -13.58 5.30
CA PHE A 171 1.56 -12.54 4.37
C PHE A 171 1.82 -13.11 2.97
N GLN A 172 1.42 -12.40 1.94
CA GLN A 172 1.77 -12.71 0.55
C GLN A 172 3.16 -12.21 0.18
N ALA A 173 3.64 -11.16 0.87
CA ALA A 173 4.98 -10.62 0.64
C ALA A 173 5.49 -9.85 1.87
N LEU A 174 6.80 -9.62 1.89
CA LEU A 174 7.46 -8.67 2.79
C LEU A 174 7.99 -7.51 1.95
N GLU A 175 7.67 -6.29 2.34
CA GLU A 175 8.17 -5.10 1.70
C GLU A 175 9.41 -4.58 2.45
N VAL A 176 10.50 -4.32 1.72
CA VAL A 176 11.61 -3.49 2.21
C VAL A 176 11.44 -2.07 1.70
N SER A 177 11.82 -1.08 2.50
CA SER A 177 11.79 0.31 2.08
C SER A 177 12.62 0.55 0.82
N ALA A 178 12.30 1.57 0.02
CA ALA A 178 13.09 1.94 -1.16
C ALA A 178 14.58 2.15 -0.81
N TYR A 179 14.87 2.76 0.34
CA TYR A 179 16.24 2.88 0.84
C TYR A 179 16.85 1.51 1.16
N GLY A 180 16.11 0.64 1.83
CA GLY A 180 16.56 -0.71 2.19
C GLY A 180 16.82 -1.59 0.97
N ALA A 181 16.00 -1.48 -0.06
CA ALA A 181 16.20 -2.19 -1.32
C ALA A 181 17.52 -1.77 -1.97
N ARG A 182 17.76 -0.47 -2.13
CA ARG A 182 19.04 0.07 -2.65
C ARG A 182 20.25 -0.29 -1.80
N ALA A 183 20.08 -0.44 -0.49
CA ALA A 183 21.12 -0.84 0.45
C ALA A 183 21.31 -2.36 0.58
N GLY A 184 20.57 -3.17 -0.19
CA GLY A 184 20.65 -4.64 -0.17
C GLY A 184 20.06 -5.30 1.07
N ARG A 185 19.24 -4.58 1.86
CA ARG A 185 18.66 -5.10 3.12
C ARG A 185 17.66 -6.23 2.92
N ALA A 186 17.08 -6.36 1.72
CA ALA A 186 16.21 -7.47 1.38
C ALA A 186 16.86 -8.84 1.65
N ALA A 187 18.20 -8.94 1.50
CA ALA A 187 18.94 -10.16 1.75
C ALA A 187 18.76 -10.74 3.17
N ALA A 188 18.51 -9.88 4.16
CA ALA A 188 18.27 -10.32 5.54
C ALA A 188 16.94 -11.09 5.73
N PHE A 189 16.01 -10.99 4.79
CA PHE A 189 14.66 -11.55 4.88
C PHE A 189 14.41 -12.70 3.87
N THR A 190 15.29 -12.91 2.89
CA THR A 190 15.09 -13.91 1.82
C THR A 190 14.98 -15.35 2.33
N GLY A 191 15.59 -15.66 3.48
CA GLY A 191 15.51 -16.99 4.10
C GLY A 191 14.17 -17.33 4.78
N LEU A 192 13.24 -16.37 4.85
CA LEU A 192 11.95 -16.55 5.53
C LEU A 192 10.86 -17.18 4.65
N GLY A 193 11.15 -17.38 3.35
CA GLY A 193 10.21 -18.03 2.41
C GLY A 193 9.10 -17.13 1.87
N PHE A 194 9.15 -15.83 2.12
CA PHE A 194 8.21 -14.85 1.55
C PHE A 194 8.74 -14.21 0.28
N THR A 195 7.85 -13.82 -0.61
CA THR A 195 8.18 -12.96 -1.74
C THR A 195 8.59 -11.59 -1.22
N MET A 196 9.73 -11.08 -1.74
CA MET A 196 10.21 -9.75 -1.39
C MET A 196 9.65 -8.72 -2.35
N THR A 197 9.17 -7.61 -1.79
CA THR A 197 8.73 -6.43 -2.54
C THR A 197 9.44 -5.18 -2.06
N THR A 198 9.29 -4.09 -2.79
CA THR A 198 9.63 -2.73 -2.37
C THR A 198 8.59 -1.78 -2.93
N GLY A 199 8.27 -0.75 -2.19
CA GLY A 199 7.43 0.36 -2.58
C GLY A 199 8.13 1.68 -2.29
N SER A 200 7.64 2.77 -2.87
CA SER A 200 8.20 4.09 -2.59
C SER A 200 7.83 4.60 -1.21
N ASP A 201 6.66 4.19 -0.70
CA ASP A 201 6.02 4.80 0.47
C ASP A 201 5.96 6.33 0.30
N ALA A 202 5.56 6.74 -0.92
CA ALA A 202 5.63 8.13 -1.35
C ALA A 202 4.64 9.01 -0.60
N HIS A 203 5.16 10.07 0.00
CA HIS A 203 4.43 11.12 0.70
C HIS A 203 4.56 12.48 0.00
N ALA A 204 5.34 12.55 -1.09
CA ALA A 204 5.52 13.68 -1.97
C ALA A 204 5.56 13.20 -3.44
N PRO A 205 5.08 13.98 -4.42
CA PRO A 205 4.97 13.53 -5.81
C PRO A 205 6.30 13.07 -6.41
N GLU A 206 7.39 13.70 -6.05
CA GLU A 206 8.75 13.36 -6.52
C GLU A 206 9.25 12.01 -6.01
N LEU A 207 8.64 11.44 -4.98
CA LEU A 207 9.02 10.14 -4.43
C LEU A 207 8.29 8.98 -5.10
N VAL A 208 7.17 9.23 -5.80
CA VAL A 208 6.39 8.18 -6.48
C VAL A 208 7.28 7.42 -7.47
N GLY A 209 7.37 6.11 -7.33
CA GLY A 209 8.20 5.24 -8.16
C GLY A 209 9.69 5.23 -7.79
N GLU A 210 10.11 5.77 -6.63
CA GLU A 210 11.50 5.61 -6.14
C GLU A 210 11.79 4.21 -5.61
N GLY A 211 10.76 3.46 -5.23
CA GLY A 211 10.80 2.03 -4.91
C GLY A 211 9.73 1.33 -5.73
N PHE A 212 10.07 0.28 -6.44
CA PHE A 212 9.12 -0.50 -7.23
C PHE A 212 9.62 -1.92 -7.43
N VAL A 213 8.70 -2.81 -7.75
CA VAL A 213 9.02 -4.16 -8.22
C VAL A 213 8.78 -4.25 -9.72
N VAL A 214 9.44 -5.19 -10.37
CA VAL A 214 9.14 -5.60 -11.74
C VAL A 214 8.34 -6.88 -11.68
N LEU A 215 7.15 -6.85 -12.24
CA LEU A 215 6.25 -8.00 -12.34
C LEU A 215 6.32 -8.58 -13.74
N ASP A 216 6.53 -9.90 -13.83
CA ASP A 216 6.35 -10.67 -15.07
C ASP A 216 4.92 -11.23 -15.08
N VAL A 217 4.02 -10.64 -15.89
CA VAL A 217 2.58 -10.87 -15.87
C VAL A 217 1.98 -10.91 -17.29
N GLU A 218 0.75 -11.37 -17.43
CA GLU A 218 0.06 -11.29 -18.73
C GLU A 218 -0.55 -9.91 -18.97
N GLN A 219 -1.06 -9.28 -17.90
CA GLN A 219 -1.62 -7.93 -17.93
C GLN A 219 -1.47 -7.25 -16.56
N ALA A 220 -1.52 -5.93 -16.54
CA ALA A 220 -1.50 -5.18 -15.28
C ALA A 220 -2.90 -5.23 -14.64
N CYS A 221 -3.09 -6.11 -13.66
CA CYS A 221 -4.32 -6.20 -12.86
C CYS A 221 -4.06 -6.92 -11.52
N PHE A 222 -5.02 -6.81 -10.59
CA PHE A 222 -4.92 -7.43 -9.27
C PHE A 222 -4.72 -8.95 -9.31
N ARG A 223 -5.43 -9.67 -10.19
CA ARG A 223 -5.28 -11.13 -10.32
C ARG A 223 -3.85 -11.52 -10.69
N GLU A 224 -3.27 -10.83 -11.65
CA GLU A 224 -1.90 -11.08 -12.10
C GLU A 224 -0.87 -10.69 -11.05
N LEU A 225 -1.12 -9.60 -10.28
CA LEU A 225 -0.32 -9.26 -9.11
C LEU A 225 -0.33 -10.39 -8.08
N ALA A 226 -1.50 -10.96 -7.77
CA ALA A 226 -1.62 -12.06 -6.83
C ALA A 226 -0.82 -13.30 -7.29
N LEU A 227 -0.89 -13.65 -8.58
CA LEU A 227 -0.11 -14.74 -9.16
C LEU A 227 1.40 -14.45 -9.11
N ALA A 228 1.80 -13.20 -9.39
CA ALA A 228 3.20 -12.81 -9.37
C ALA A 228 3.80 -12.85 -7.95
N LEU A 229 3.06 -12.40 -6.93
CA LEU A 229 3.49 -12.52 -5.54
C LEU A 229 3.55 -13.98 -5.06
N ALA A 230 2.69 -14.85 -5.59
CA ALA A 230 2.70 -16.27 -5.29
C ALA A 230 3.75 -17.05 -6.10
N GLY A 231 4.41 -16.44 -7.10
CA GLY A 231 5.30 -17.15 -8.03
C GLY A 231 4.57 -18.23 -8.83
N ALA A 232 3.28 -18.06 -9.09
CA ALA A 232 2.41 -19.07 -9.69
C ALA A 232 2.27 -18.87 -11.20
N ASP A 233 1.99 -19.98 -11.91
CA ASP A 233 1.69 -20.00 -13.36
C ASP A 233 2.74 -19.27 -14.23
N GLY A 234 4.01 -19.30 -13.81
CA GLY A 234 5.12 -18.63 -14.50
C GLY A 234 5.16 -17.11 -14.34
N ARG A 235 4.32 -16.53 -13.45
CA ARG A 235 4.42 -15.13 -13.06
C ARG A 235 5.55 -14.96 -12.05
N GLY A 236 6.08 -13.74 -11.98
CA GLY A 236 7.17 -13.43 -11.06
C GLY A 236 7.16 -12.00 -10.55
N CYS A 237 7.82 -11.80 -9.41
CA CYS A 237 8.00 -10.50 -8.78
C CYS A 237 9.49 -10.34 -8.41
N THR A 238 10.09 -9.25 -8.84
CA THR A 238 11.51 -8.95 -8.57
C THR A 238 11.65 -7.52 -8.05
N VAL A 239 12.37 -7.34 -6.96
CA VAL A 239 12.76 -6.01 -6.44
C VAL A 239 13.71 -5.35 -7.45
N ALA A 240 13.44 -4.09 -7.84
CA ALA A 240 14.18 -3.33 -8.85
C ALA A 240 15.32 -2.52 -8.23
#